data_2996bf4a84fc5db9ddde61fe0c4f2e73
#
_entry.id   2996bf4a84fc5db9ddde61fe0c4f2e73
#
_cell.length_a   1.000
_cell.length_b   1.000
_cell.length_c   1.000
_cell.angle_alpha   90.00
_cell.angle_beta   90.00
_cell.angle_gamma   90.00
#
_symmetry.space_group_name_H-M   'P 1'
#
loop_
_entity.id
_entity.type
_entity.pdbx_description
1 polymer ?
#
loop_
_entity_poly.entity_id
_entity_poly.type
_entity_poly.pdbx_seq_one_letter_code
_entity_poly.pdbx_strand_id
1 'polypeptide(L)'
;MNKPIKLTFLLMLACLMLLPVNAQNTPEWQSQYAVGLNKLAPHTYVWPYASATDVKKGDYEQSPYYLSLNGKWKFHWVKNPDLRPKDFYKPSFYTGGWADINVPGNWERQGYGTAIYVNETYEFDDKMFNFKKNPPLVPYKENEVGSYRRTFTVPAGWKGRRVVLCCEGVISFYYVWVNGHFLGYNQGSKTAAEWDITDQLEEGENTISLEVYRWSSG
;
A
#
# COMPACT_ATOMS: atom_id res chain seq x y z
N MET A 1 -8.22 -41.14 48.80
CA MET A 1 -8.99 -39.89 48.60
C MET A 1 -8.11 -38.86 47.87
N ASN A 2 -8.16 -38.80 46.55
CA ASN A 2 -7.44 -37.76 45.75
C ASN A 2 -7.99 -37.69 44.30
N LYS A 3 -9.32 -37.56 44.13
CA LYS A 3 -9.93 -37.41 42.78
C LYS A 3 -10.59 -36.06 42.43
N PRO A 4 -10.91 -35.13 43.35
CA PRO A 4 -11.57 -33.88 42.89
C PRO A 4 -10.63 -32.86 42.28
N ILE A 5 -9.35 -32.78 42.67
CA ILE A 5 -8.41 -31.74 42.24
C ILE A 5 -8.06 -31.85 40.75
N LYS A 6 -7.94 -33.06 40.21
CA LYS A 6 -7.63 -33.27 38.77
C LYS A 6 -8.80 -32.87 37.86
N LEU A 7 -10.04 -33.12 38.31
CA LEU A 7 -11.21 -32.75 37.50
C LEU A 7 -11.45 -31.25 37.45
N THR A 8 -11.21 -30.54 38.57
CA THR A 8 -11.32 -29.10 38.65
C THR A 8 -10.26 -28.37 37.78
N PHE A 9 -9.03 -28.92 37.75
CA PHE A 9 -7.96 -28.40 36.92
C PHE A 9 -8.23 -28.63 35.42
N LEU A 10 -8.84 -29.78 35.05
CA LEU A 10 -9.21 -30.08 33.66
C LEU A 10 -10.38 -29.20 33.19
N LEU A 11 -11.34 -28.89 34.04
CA LEU A 11 -12.45 -27.97 33.75
C LEU A 11 -11.97 -26.53 33.62
N MET A 12 -11.04 -26.07 34.46
CA MET A 12 -10.44 -24.73 34.31
C MET A 12 -9.63 -24.61 33.02
N LEU A 13 -8.88 -25.63 32.62
CA LEU A 13 -8.12 -25.62 31.36
C LEU A 13 -9.06 -25.66 30.15
N ALA A 14 -10.18 -26.37 30.21
CA ALA A 14 -11.19 -26.39 29.15
C ALA A 14 -11.95 -25.06 29.04
N CYS A 15 -12.22 -24.35 30.14
CA CYS A 15 -12.81 -23.03 30.12
C CYS A 15 -11.87 -21.94 29.55
N LEU A 16 -10.55 -22.09 29.74
CA LEU A 16 -9.58 -21.15 29.11
C LEU A 16 -9.49 -21.30 27.57
N MET A 17 -9.86 -22.49 27.03
CA MET A 17 -9.88 -22.72 25.58
C MET A 17 -11.18 -22.26 24.91
N LEU A 18 -12.20 -21.83 25.66
CA LEU A 18 -13.50 -21.38 25.16
C LEU A 18 -13.68 -19.88 25.17
N LEU A 19 -12.66 -19.11 25.52
CA LEU A 19 -12.71 -17.67 25.30
C LEU A 19 -12.67 -17.46 23.78
N PRO A 20 -13.73 -16.87 23.16
CA PRO A 20 -13.63 -16.48 21.78
C PRO A 20 -12.51 -15.45 21.71
N VAL A 21 -11.40 -15.81 21.14
CA VAL A 21 -10.45 -14.84 20.63
C VAL A 21 -11.19 -14.14 19.50
N ASN A 22 -11.95 -13.10 19.82
CA ASN A 22 -12.32 -12.09 18.87
C ASN A 22 -11.01 -11.43 18.42
N ALA A 23 -10.29 -12.10 17.55
CA ALA A 23 -9.36 -11.44 16.68
C ALA A 23 -10.23 -10.51 15.83
N GLN A 24 -10.50 -9.31 16.33
CA GLN A 24 -10.92 -8.22 15.46
C GLN A 24 -9.88 -8.24 14.35
N ASN A 25 -10.34 -8.52 13.11
CA ASN A 25 -9.52 -8.37 11.92
C ASN A 25 -9.20 -6.89 11.79
N THR A 26 -8.25 -6.43 12.61
CA THR A 26 -7.72 -5.08 12.55
C THR A 26 -7.01 -4.97 11.21
N PRO A 27 -7.43 -4.07 10.34
CA PRO A 27 -6.78 -3.94 9.04
C PRO A 27 -5.31 -3.54 9.25
N GLU A 28 -4.46 -3.90 8.30
CA GLU A 28 -3.01 -3.74 8.41
C GLU A 28 -2.60 -2.28 8.68
N TRP A 29 -3.31 -1.33 8.09
CA TRP A 29 -3.06 0.10 8.31
C TRP A 29 -3.40 0.60 9.73
N GLN A 30 -4.09 -0.20 10.54
CA GLN A 30 -4.33 0.01 11.98
C GLN A 30 -3.35 -0.76 12.87
N SER A 31 -2.31 -1.36 12.29
CA SER A 31 -1.34 -2.15 13.02
C SER A 31 0.08 -1.63 12.81
N GLN A 32 0.73 -1.20 13.87
CA GLN A 32 2.13 -0.78 13.86
C GLN A 32 3.11 -1.90 13.50
N TYR A 33 2.66 -3.15 13.57
CA TYR A 33 3.49 -4.32 13.21
C TYR A 33 3.40 -4.70 11.73
N ALA A 34 2.42 -4.16 11.01
CA ALA A 34 2.20 -4.43 9.60
C ALA A 34 3.08 -3.53 8.71
N VAL A 35 4.39 -3.60 8.87
CA VAL A 35 5.35 -2.71 8.18
C VAL A 35 5.36 -2.94 6.67
N GLY A 36 5.18 -4.18 6.23
CA GLY A 36 5.11 -4.51 4.81
C GLY A 36 4.97 -6.01 4.57
N LEU A 37 4.50 -6.35 3.38
CA LEU A 37 4.28 -7.73 2.94
C LEU A 37 4.90 -7.96 1.56
N ASN A 38 5.60 -9.09 1.39
CA ASN A 38 6.19 -9.55 0.13
C ASN A 38 7.16 -8.55 -0.54
N LYS A 39 7.64 -7.57 0.19
CA LYS A 39 8.65 -6.63 -0.32
C LYS A 39 10.01 -7.31 -0.46
N LEU A 40 10.77 -6.86 -1.44
CA LEU A 40 12.20 -7.17 -1.50
C LEU A 40 12.93 -6.58 -0.28
N ALA A 41 14.03 -7.19 0.11
CA ALA A 41 14.87 -6.65 1.17
C ALA A 41 15.39 -5.25 0.79
N PRO A 42 15.41 -4.28 1.71
CA PRO A 42 15.94 -2.96 1.44
C PRO A 42 17.41 -3.04 0.97
N HIS A 43 17.73 -2.25 -0.04
CA HIS A 43 19.09 -2.17 -0.57
C HIS A 43 19.37 -0.75 -1.10
N THR A 44 20.64 -0.47 -1.38
CA THR A 44 21.02 0.76 -2.07
C THR A 44 20.48 0.73 -3.50
N TYR A 45 20.03 1.87 -4.02
CA TYR A 45 19.59 1.97 -5.41
C TYR A 45 20.66 1.50 -6.39
N VAL A 46 20.27 0.62 -7.29
CA VAL A 46 21.09 0.10 -8.38
C VAL A 46 20.31 0.24 -9.67
N TRP A 47 20.85 1.04 -10.58
CA TRP A 47 20.23 1.28 -11.87
C TRP A 47 20.94 0.47 -12.96
N PRO A 48 20.25 -0.41 -13.68
CA PRO A 48 20.86 -1.15 -14.79
C PRO A 48 21.03 -0.25 -16.01
N TYR A 49 22.17 -0.36 -16.67
CA TYR A 49 22.49 0.34 -17.91
C TYR A 49 22.90 -0.65 -19.00
N ALA A 50 22.74 -0.25 -20.26
CA ALA A 50 23.12 -1.08 -21.40
C ALA A 50 24.64 -1.11 -21.62
N SER A 51 25.35 -0.05 -21.23
CA SER A 51 26.80 0.05 -21.45
C SER A 51 27.49 0.88 -20.37
N ALA A 52 28.81 0.71 -20.25
CA ALA A 52 29.67 1.52 -19.40
C ALA A 52 29.65 3.00 -19.80
N THR A 53 29.40 3.31 -21.05
CA THR A 53 29.26 4.69 -21.55
C THR A 53 28.00 5.34 -20.99
N ASP A 54 26.89 4.60 -20.91
CA ASP A 54 25.64 5.10 -20.38
C ASP A 54 25.73 5.31 -18.86
N VAL A 55 26.43 4.43 -18.13
CA VAL A 55 26.74 4.64 -16.71
C VAL A 55 27.44 5.97 -16.47
N LYS A 56 28.41 6.33 -17.33
CA LYS A 56 29.17 7.59 -17.19
C LYS A 56 28.31 8.84 -17.41
N LYS A 57 27.20 8.73 -18.15
CA LYS A 57 26.23 9.83 -18.33
C LYS A 57 25.40 10.07 -17.05
N GLY A 58 25.24 9.05 -16.21
CA GLY A 58 24.51 9.15 -14.93
C GLY A 58 23.01 9.32 -15.05
N ASP A 59 22.46 9.22 -16.26
CA ASP A 59 21.02 9.39 -16.53
C ASP A 59 20.33 8.03 -16.62
N TYR A 60 19.79 7.57 -15.49
CA TYR A 60 19.12 6.28 -15.42
C TYR A 60 17.75 6.27 -16.11
N GLU A 61 17.11 7.44 -16.28
CA GLU A 61 15.82 7.55 -16.96
C GLU A 61 15.92 7.24 -18.46
N GLN A 62 17.11 7.40 -19.03
CA GLN A 62 17.42 7.02 -20.40
C GLN A 62 17.84 5.54 -20.56
N SER A 63 17.89 4.81 -19.47
CA SER A 63 18.21 3.39 -19.53
C SER A 63 17.10 2.60 -20.24
N PRO A 64 17.42 1.68 -21.17
CA PRO A 64 16.44 0.79 -21.77
C PRO A 64 15.84 -0.21 -20.77
N TYR A 65 16.34 -0.23 -19.54
CA TYR A 65 15.87 -1.08 -18.43
C TYR A 65 15.10 -0.31 -17.37
N TYR A 66 14.73 0.93 -17.65
CA TYR A 66 13.90 1.77 -16.79
C TYR A 66 12.60 2.14 -17.50
N LEU A 67 11.50 2.04 -16.80
CA LEU A 67 10.18 2.48 -17.27
C LEU A 67 9.52 3.32 -16.17
N SER A 68 9.33 4.60 -16.42
CA SER A 68 8.64 5.50 -15.51
C SER A 68 7.12 5.27 -15.56
N LEU A 69 6.52 5.05 -14.40
CA LEU A 69 5.08 5.05 -14.21
C LEU A 69 4.56 6.40 -13.69
N ASN A 70 5.40 7.45 -13.67
CA ASN A 70 5.01 8.81 -13.35
C ASN A 70 4.08 9.38 -14.43
N GLY A 71 3.24 10.34 -14.06
CA GLY A 71 2.32 11.01 -14.98
C GLY A 71 0.86 10.84 -14.53
N LYS A 72 -0.06 10.75 -15.48
CA LYS A 72 -1.49 10.66 -15.18
C LYS A 72 -1.92 9.24 -14.81
N TRP A 73 -2.68 9.15 -13.72
CA TRP A 73 -3.33 7.92 -13.26
C TRP A 73 -4.83 8.15 -13.13
N LYS A 74 -5.64 7.15 -13.34
CA LYS A 74 -7.04 7.14 -12.92
C LYS A 74 -7.11 7.13 -11.41
N PHE A 75 -7.99 7.98 -10.84
CA PHE A 75 -8.06 8.23 -9.42
C PHE A 75 -9.49 8.34 -8.91
N HIS A 76 -9.75 7.69 -7.79
CA HIS A 76 -10.99 7.79 -7.05
C HIS A 76 -10.70 8.01 -5.58
N TRP A 77 -11.13 9.17 -5.06
CA TRP A 77 -10.93 9.55 -3.67
C TRP A 77 -12.22 9.40 -2.88
N VAL A 78 -12.10 8.92 -1.64
CA VAL A 78 -13.17 8.83 -0.68
C VAL A 78 -12.72 9.31 0.70
N LYS A 79 -13.67 9.85 1.46
CA LYS A 79 -13.39 10.43 2.78
C LYS A 79 -13.18 9.40 3.90
N ASN A 80 -13.57 8.14 3.68
CA ASN A 80 -13.33 7.07 4.65
C ASN A 80 -13.21 5.70 3.95
N PRO A 81 -12.62 4.69 4.65
CA PRO A 81 -12.37 3.38 4.06
C PRO A 81 -13.60 2.59 3.62
N ASP A 82 -14.77 2.81 4.24
CA ASP A 82 -15.98 2.06 3.91
C ASP A 82 -16.55 2.41 2.53
N LEU A 83 -16.24 3.61 2.04
CA LEU A 83 -16.72 4.15 0.77
C LEU A 83 -15.83 3.78 -0.43
N ARG A 84 -14.67 3.16 -0.18
CA ARG A 84 -13.73 2.84 -1.25
C ARG A 84 -14.32 1.82 -2.22
N PRO A 85 -14.03 1.92 -3.52
CA PRO A 85 -14.46 0.94 -4.49
C PRO A 85 -13.79 -0.40 -4.20
N LYS A 86 -14.60 -1.43 -4.00
CA LYS A 86 -14.11 -2.80 -3.86
C LYS A 86 -13.78 -3.37 -5.23
N ASP A 87 -12.85 -4.31 -5.28
CA ASP A 87 -12.48 -5.00 -6.52
C ASP A 87 -11.94 -4.13 -7.66
N PHE A 88 -11.63 -2.86 -7.39
CA PHE A 88 -11.15 -1.92 -8.41
C PHE A 88 -9.81 -2.33 -9.06
N TYR A 89 -9.07 -3.19 -8.39
CA TYR A 89 -7.81 -3.77 -8.86
C TYR A 89 -8.00 -4.81 -9.97
N LYS A 90 -9.20 -5.35 -10.14
CA LYS A 90 -9.50 -6.35 -11.18
C LYS A 90 -9.37 -5.71 -12.57
N PRO A 91 -8.72 -6.38 -13.55
CA PRO A 91 -8.57 -5.83 -14.90
C PRO A 91 -9.89 -5.41 -15.55
N SER A 92 -10.97 -6.15 -15.31
CA SER A 92 -12.31 -5.87 -15.85
C SER A 92 -13.04 -4.69 -15.20
N PHE A 93 -12.50 -4.10 -14.13
CA PHE A 93 -13.18 -2.99 -13.44
C PHE A 93 -13.15 -1.72 -14.29
N TYR A 94 -14.33 -1.12 -14.50
CA TYR A 94 -14.47 0.08 -15.32
C TYR A 94 -14.12 1.36 -14.54
N THR A 95 -13.12 2.09 -15.01
CA THR A 95 -12.65 3.35 -14.42
C THR A 95 -13.00 4.59 -15.24
N GLY A 96 -13.86 4.49 -16.25
CA GLY A 96 -14.17 5.60 -17.16
C GLY A 96 -14.78 6.84 -16.48
N GLY A 97 -15.41 6.66 -15.30
CA GLY A 97 -15.93 7.77 -14.49
C GLY A 97 -14.93 8.34 -13.47
N TRP A 98 -13.72 7.82 -13.40
CA TRP A 98 -12.69 8.28 -12.47
C TRP A 98 -12.00 9.54 -13.01
N ALA A 99 -11.57 10.41 -12.09
CA ALA A 99 -10.75 11.55 -12.42
C ALA A 99 -9.33 11.11 -12.82
N ASP A 100 -8.58 12.06 -13.40
CA ASP A 100 -7.14 11.89 -13.58
C ASP A 100 -6.40 12.65 -12.47
N ILE A 101 -5.32 12.05 -11.96
CA ILE A 101 -4.42 12.67 -10.99
C ILE A 101 -2.98 12.53 -11.48
N ASN A 102 -2.14 13.53 -11.17
CA ASN A 102 -0.71 13.48 -11.50
C ASN A 102 0.05 12.76 -10.38
N VAL A 103 0.90 11.81 -10.77
CA VAL A 103 1.81 11.05 -9.91
C VAL A 103 3.25 11.30 -10.39
N PRO A 104 4.20 11.66 -9.53
CA PRO A 104 4.02 11.91 -8.10
C PRO A 104 3.26 13.21 -7.80
N GLY A 105 2.59 13.25 -6.65
CA GLY A 105 1.88 14.43 -6.20
C GLY A 105 0.95 14.16 -5.05
N ASN A 106 0.79 15.17 -4.19
CA ASN A 106 -0.16 15.10 -3.09
C ASN A 106 -1.56 15.37 -3.65
N TRP A 107 -2.51 14.55 -3.28
CA TRP A 107 -3.89 14.68 -3.73
C TRP A 107 -4.56 15.97 -3.23
N GLU A 108 -4.18 16.47 -2.03
CA GLU A 108 -4.69 17.72 -1.47
C GLU A 108 -4.35 18.93 -2.35
N ARG A 109 -3.21 18.90 -3.01
CA ARG A 109 -2.81 19.94 -3.97
C ARG A 109 -3.53 19.82 -5.31
N GLN A 110 -4.24 18.74 -5.53
CA GLN A 110 -4.98 18.46 -6.77
C GLN A 110 -6.50 18.47 -6.53
N GLY A 111 -6.94 19.02 -5.37
CA GLY A 111 -8.36 19.30 -5.11
C GLY A 111 -9.09 18.21 -4.34
N TYR A 112 -8.39 17.26 -3.72
CA TYR A 112 -9.00 16.18 -2.95
C TYR A 112 -8.64 16.28 -1.48
N GLY A 113 -9.61 16.01 -0.62
CA GLY A 113 -9.41 16.03 0.82
C GLY A 113 -9.11 17.43 1.37
N THR A 114 -8.52 17.49 2.54
CA THR A 114 -8.16 18.74 3.22
C THR A 114 -6.67 18.81 3.44
N ALA A 115 -6.03 19.85 2.95
CA ALA A 115 -4.63 20.14 3.25
C ALA A 115 -4.51 20.53 4.73
N ILE A 116 -3.75 19.75 5.49
CA ILE A 116 -3.53 19.97 6.92
C ILE A 116 -2.06 20.31 7.11
N TYR A 117 -1.80 21.40 7.79
CA TYR A 117 -0.50 21.71 8.32
C TYR A 117 -0.57 21.71 9.84
N VAL A 118 0.17 20.81 10.46
CA VAL A 118 0.31 20.74 11.90
C VAL A 118 1.78 20.64 12.26
N ASN A 119 2.18 21.36 13.28
CA ASN A 119 3.49 21.24 13.92
C ASN A 119 3.38 20.54 15.30
N GLU A 120 2.32 19.79 15.48
CA GLU A 120 2.04 18.95 16.66
C GLU A 120 2.36 17.48 16.38
N THR A 121 2.25 16.64 17.39
CA THR A 121 2.64 15.23 17.33
C THR A 121 1.82 14.41 16.34
N TYR A 122 0.51 14.73 16.18
CA TYR A 122 -0.41 14.00 15.30
C TYR A 122 -1.31 14.97 14.55
N GLU A 123 -1.50 14.70 13.23
CA GLU A 123 -2.40 15.47 12.37
C GLU A 123 -3.88 15.34 12.76
N PHE A 124 -4.24 14.26 13.42
CA PHE A 124 -5.61 13.88 13.78
C PHE A 124 -5.85 14.05 15.28
N ASP A 125 -5.62 15.25 15.80
CA ASP A 125 -5.98 15.51 17.18
C ASP A 125 -7.51 15.60 17.37
N ASP A 126 -7.96 15.48 18.63
CA ASP A 126 -9.37 15.48 19.02
C ASP A 126 -10.10 16.79 18.69
N LYS A 127 -9.38 17.90 18.53
CA LYS A 127 -9.97 19.21 18.19
C LYS A 127 -10.47 19.27 16.74
N MET A 128 -9.72 18.64 15.82
CA MET A 128 -10.04 18.70 14.38
C MET A 128 -10.99 17.58 13.94
N PHE A 129 -10.84 16.37 14.49
CA PHE A 129 -11.50 15.17 13.97
C PHE A 129 -12.44 14.51 14.98
N ASN A 130 -12.66 15.07 16.15
CA ASN A 130 -13.44 14.44 17.23
C ASN A 130 -13.01 12.98 17.50
N PHE A 131 -11.71 12.72 17.38
CA PHE A 131 -11.11 11.43 17.57
C PHE A 131 -10.46 11.34 18.93
N LYS A 132 -10.91 10.41 19.76
CA LYS A 132 -10.25 10.13 21.03
C LYS A 132 -8.93 9.40 20.77
N LYS A 133 -7.82 10.05 21.06
CA LYS A 133 -6.49 9.46 20.91
C LYS A 133 -6.40 8.09 21.58
N ASN A 134 -6.09 7.09 20.81
CA ASN A 134 -5.91 5.71 21.24
C ASN A 134 -4.75 5.06 20.46
N PRO A 135 -3.50 5.50 20.67
CA PRO A 135 -2.35 4.94 19.97
C PRO A 135 -2.26 3.42 20.19
N PRO A 136 -1.89 2.63 19.19
CA PRO A 136 -1.41 3.03 17.87
C PRO A 136 -2.51 3.29 16.81
N LEU A 137 -3.77 3.24 17.17
CA LEU A 137 -4.87 3.37 16.23
C LEU A 137 -4.98 4.80 15.67
N VAL A 138 -5.33 4.90 14.39
CA VAL A 138 -5.63 6.14 13.69
C VAL A 138 -7.14 6.28 13.45
N PRO A 139 -7.68 7.49 13.19
CA PRO A 139 -9.09 7.68 12.88
C PRO A 139 -9.53 6.76 11.74
N TYR A 140 -10.62 6.04 11.93
CA TYR A 140 -11.15 5.15 10.89
C TYR A 140 -12.05 5.91 9.91
N LYS A 141 -13.05 6.62 10.44
CA LYS A 141 -14.09 7.28 9.63
C LYS A 141 -13.59 8.49 8.85
N GLU A 142 -12.55 9.11 9.34
CA GLU A 142 -11.93 10.29 8.74
C GLU A 142 -10.68 9.95 7.93
N ASN A 143 -10.30 8.67 7.86
CA ASN A 143 -9.12 8.24 7.11
C ASN A 143 -9.43 8.19 5.62
N GLU A 144 -8.99 9.19 4.91
CA GLU A 144 -9.18 9.34 3.48
C GLU A 144 -8.46 8.22 2.71
N VAL A 145 -9.10 7.74 1.64
CA VAL A 145 -8.53 6.68 0.79
C VAL A 145 -8.52 7.12 -0.67
N GLY A 146 -7.37 6.99 -1.30
CA GLY A 146 -7.18 7.17 -2.73
C GLY A 146 -6.99 5.81 -3.44
N SER A 147 -7.88 5.50 -4.38
CA SER A 147 -7.71 4.37 -5.28
C SER A 147 -7.11 4.85 -6.59
N TYR A 148 -5.94 4.33 -6.93
CA TYR A 148 -5.18 4.69 -8.12
C TYR A 148 -5.14 3.54 -9.10
N ARG A 149 -5.22 3.83 -10.40
CA ARG A 149 -5.07 2.82 -11.43
C ARG A 149 -4.40 3.38 -12.67
N ARG A 150 -3.49 2.60 -13.26
CA ARG A 150 -2.82 2.93 -14.51
C ARG A 150 -2.55 1.68 -15.32
N THR A 151 -2.61 1.82 -16.64
CA THR A 151 -2.10 0.81 -17.56
C THR A 151 -0.69 1.14 -18.02
N PHE A 152 0.09 0.11 -18.33
CA PHE A 152 1.45 0.24 -18.84
C PHE A 152 1.80 -0.97 -19.70
N THR A 153 2.75 -0.77 -20.61
CA THR A 153 3.27 -1.85 -21.44
C THR A 153 4.76 -2.03 -21.16
N VAL A 154 5.14 -3.26 -20.87
CA VAL A 154 6.54 -3.61 -20.65
C VAL A 154 7.27 -3.65 -22.00
N PRO A 155 8.46 -3.00 -22.13
CA PRO A 155 9.24 -3.06 -23.36
C PRO A 155 9.54 -4.52 -23.77
N ALA A 156 9.42 -4.82 -25.06
CA ALA A 156 9.65 -6.19 -25.59
C ALA A 156 11.06 -6.72 -25.25
N GLY A 157 12.05 -5.84 -25.13
CA GLY A 157 13.41 -6.19 -24.73
C GLY A 157 13.55 -6.68 -23.28
N TRP A 158 12.48 -6.67 -22.48
CA TRP A 158 12.48 -7.15 -21.11
C TRP A 158 12.04 -8.62 -20.98
N LYS A 159 11.67 -9.27 -22.07
CA LYS A 159 11.29 -10.69 -22.09
C LYS A 159 12.39 -11.56 -21.45
N GLY A 160 11.99 -12.36 -20.47
CA GLY A 160 12.91 -13.22 -19.71
C GLY A 160 13.78 -12.50 -18.68
N ARG A 161 13.57 -11.21 -18.45
CA ARG A 161 14.23 -10.46 -17.39
C ARG A 161 13.39 -10.44 -16.13
N ARG A 162 14.06 -10.30 -15.00
CA ARG A 162 13.42 -9.95 -13.74
C ARG A 162 12.95 -8.50 -13.81
N VAL A 163 11.69 -8.25 -13.46
CA VAL A 163 11.08 -6.92 -13.46
C VAL A 163 10.67 -6.57 -12.03
N VAL A 164 11.17 -5.44 -11.56
CA VAL A 164 10.92 -4.95 -10.20
C VAL A 164 10.09 -3.68 -10.28
N LEU A 165 8.95 -3.67 -9.60
CA LEU A 165 8.16 -2.48 -9.34
C LEU A 165 8.76 -1.75 -8.14
N CYS A 166 9.11 -0.48 -8.32
CA CYS A 166 9.60 0.38 -7.24
C CYS A 166 8.60 1.52 -6.97
N CYS A 167 8.16 1.65 -5.72
CA CYS A 167 7.41 2.79 -5.22
C CYS A 167 8.32 3.59 -4.29
N GLU A 168 8.86 4.71 -4.76
CA GLU A 168 9.91 5.46 -4.05
C GLU A 168 9.42 6.21 -2.81
N GLY A 169 8.12 6.58 -2.78
CA GLY A 169 7.58 7.27 -1.61
C GLY A 169 6.06 7.42 -1.70
N VAL A 170 5.35 6.62 -0.92
CA VAL A 170 3.89 6.71 -0.77
C VAL A 170 3.57 6.90 0.71
N ILE A 171 2.73 7.87 1.02
CA ILE A 171 2.31 8.23 2.38
C ILE A 171 0.84 7.89 2.54
N SER A 172 0.43 7.19 3.61
CA SER A 172 1.24 6.60 4.68
C SER A 172 1.27 5.07 4.57
N PHE A 173 0.17 4.47 4.19
CA PHE A 173 0.00 3.03 3.96
C PHE A 173 -0.62 2.79 2.59
N TYR A 174 -0.23 1.72 1.89
CA TYR A 174 -0.87 1.34 0.64
C TYR A 174 -0.79 -0.16 0.37
N TYR A 175 -1.85 -0.65 -0.28
CA TYR A 175 -1.88 -1.95 -0.94
C TYR A 175 -1.53 -1.79 -2.41
N VAL A 176 -0.95 -2.85 -3.02
CA VAL A 176 -0.54 -2.85 -4.42
C VAL A 176 -0.93 -4.14 -5.14
N TRP A 177 -1.42 -3.99 -6.38
CA TRP A 177 -1.80 -5.07 -7.28
C TRP A 177 -1.23 -4.84 -8.68
N VAL A 178 -0.89 -5.93 -9.37
CA VAL A 178 -0.59 -5.94 -10.81
C VAL A 178 -1.47 -7.00 -11.46
N ASN A 179 -2.18 -6.62 -12.53
CA ASN A 179 -3.12 -7.48 -13.26
C ASN A 179 -4.15 -8.20 -12.37
N GLY A 180 -4.58 -7.53 -11.30
CA GLY A 180 -5.50 -8.09 -10.32
C GLY A 180 -4.86 -8.98 -9.26
N HIS A 181 -3.58 -9.33 -9.38
CA HIS A 181 -2.83 -10.11 -8.40
C HIS A 181 -2.35 -9.21 -7.26
N PHE A 182 -2.71 -9.56 -6.04
CA PHE A 182 -2.24 -8.85 -4.85
C PHE A 182 -0.74 -9.09 -4.63
N LEU A 183 0.06 -8.03 -4.65
CA LEU A 183 1.49 -8.13 -4.39
C LEU A 183 1.81 -8.03 -2.91
N GLY A 184 1.16 -7.11 -2.21
CA GLY A 184 1.43 -6.84 -0.80
C GLY A 184 1.05 -5.42 -0.39
N TYR A 185 1.68 -4.96 0.68
CA TYR A 185 1.50 -3.61 1.20
C TYR A 185 2.80 -3.03 1.78
N ASN A 186 2.82 -1.73 1.96
CA ASN A 186 3.89 -1.02 2.67
C ASN A 186 3.36 0.09 3.55
N GLN A 187 3.98 0.29 4.71
CA GLN A 187 3.67 1.32 5.69
C GLN A 187 4.86 2.27 5.97
N GLY A 188 5.93 2.16 5.22
CA GLY A 188 7.12 3.00 5.35
C GLY A 188 6.97 4.30 4.56
N SER A 189 6.37 5.34 5.14
CA SER A 189 6.24 6.66 4.50
C SER A 189 7.59 7.19 4.01
N LYS A 190 7.63 7.71 2.78
CA LYS A 190 8.83 8.36 2.18
C LYS A 190 10.05 7.42 2.05
N THR A 191 9.84 6.11 2.11
CA THR A 191 10.86 5.11 1.86
C THR A 191 10.47 4.26 0.67
N ALA A 192 11.46 3.82 -0.11
CA ALA A 192 11.21 2.96 -1.24
C ALA A 192 10.72 1.57 -0.79
N ALA A 193 9.77 1.04 -1.56
CA ALA A 193 9.33 -0.34 -1.43
C ALA A 193 9.29 -0.99 -2.81
N GLU A 194 9.78 -2.20 -2.89
CA GLU A 194 9.97 -2.91 -4.15
C GLU A 194 9.34 -4.30 -4.11
N TRP A 195 8.76 -4.70 -5.24
CA TRP A 195 8.19 -6.02 -5.46
C TRP A 195 8.69 -6.59 -6.78
N ASP A 196 9.05 -7.87 -6.78
CA ASP A 196 9.24 -8.62 -8.01
C ASP A 196 7.88 -8.89 -8.63
N ILE A 197 7.65 -8.38 -9.81
CA ILE A 197 6.39 -8.51 -10.55
C ILE A 197 6.50 -9.39 -11.80
N THR A 198 7.62 -10.06 -11.96
CA THR A 198 7.95 -10.81 -13.19
C THR A 198 6.86 -11.80 -13.58
N ASP A 199 6.36 -12.57 -12.59
CA ASP A 199 5.36 -13.62 -12.82
C ASP A 199 3.92 -13.10 -12.97
N GLN A 200 3.68 -11.81 -12.68
CA GLN A 200 2.38 -11.16 -12.80
C GLN A 200 2.21 -10.37 -14.11
N LEU A 201 3.28 -10.29 -14.91
CA LEU A 201 3.24 -9.55 -16.16
C LEU A 201 2.64 -10.38 -17.29
N GLU A 202 1.84 -9.72 -18.11
CA GLU A 202 1.25 -10.27 -19.34
C GLU A 202 1.88 -9.62 -20.57
N GLU A 203 1.78 -10.29 -21.72
CA GLU A 203 2.16 -9.68 -23.01
C GLU A 203 1.18 -8.53 -23.34
N GLY A 204 1.72 -7.39 -23.72
CA GLY A 204 0.92 -6.20 -24.05
C GLY A 204 0.63 -5.30 -22.85
N GLU A 205 -0.62 -4.91 -22.70
CA GLU A 205 -1.04 -3.97 -21.66
C GLU A 205 -1.19 -4.66 -20.30
N ASN A 206 -0.58 -4.07 -19.30
CA ASN A 206 -0.65 -4.47 -17.90
C ASN A 206 -1.34 -3.39 -17.08
N THR A 207 -1.93 -3.76 -15.96
CA THR A 207 -2.60 -2.83 -15.05
C THR A 207 -1.92 -2.84 -13.69
N ILE A 208 -1.58 -1.66 -13.17
CA ILE A 208 -1.18 -1.46 -11.77
C ILE A 208 -2.29 -0.74 -11.03
N SER A 209 -2.55 -1.17 -9.79
CA SER A 209 -3.54 -0.56 -8.89
C SER A 209 -2.95 -0.35 -7.51
N LEU A 210 -3.19 0.83 -6.92
CA LEU A 210 -2.80 1.15 -5.55
C LEU A 210 -4.02 1.62 -4.77
N GLU A 211 -4.14 1.18 -3.51
CA GLU A 211 -5.12 1.70 -2.54
C GLU A 211 -4.35 2.36 -1.41
N VAL A 212 -4.38 3.69 -1.37
CA VAL A 212 -3.55 4.50 -0.48
C VAL A 212 -4.39 5.08 0.64
N TYR A 213 -3.96 4.88 1.88
CA TYR A 213 -4.57 5.42 3.08
C TYR A 213 -3.77 6.61 3.57
N ARG A 214 -4.48 7.69 3.91
CA ARG A 214 -3.84 8.91 4.40
C ARG A 214 -3.07 8.68 5.68
N TRP A 215 -3.67 7.97 6.63
CA TRP A 215 -3.07 7.69 7.93
C TRP A 215 -2.93 6.20 8.17
N SER A 216 -1.89 5.85 8.92
CA SER A 216 -1.64 4.50 9.38
C SER A 216 -0.92 4.52 10.73
N SER A 217 -0.89 3.36 11.38
CA SER A 217 -0.29 3.21 12.72
C SER A 217 1.25 3.19 12.73
N GLY A 218 1.89 3.09 11.57
CA GLY A 218 3.34 3.02 11.41
C GLY A 218 3.99 4.27 10.87
#